data_3f8d8ce74ae3bb896cf88cacd6ca5db5
#
_entry.id   3f8d8ce74ae3bb896cf88cacd6ca5db5
#
_cell.length_a   1.000
_cell.length_b   1.000
_cell.length_c   1.000
_cell.angle_alpha   90.00
_cell.angle_beta   90.00
_cell.angle_gamma   90.00
#
_symmetry.space_group_name_H-M   'P 1'
#
loop_
_entity.id
_entity.type
_entity.pdbx_description
1 polymer ?
#
loop_
_entity_poly.entity_id
_entity_poly.type
_entity_poly.pdbx_seq_one_letter_code
_entity_poly.pdbx_strand_id
1 'polypeptide(L)'
;MDNKSFSTWERIKDSDIYHSFINSPTAIVSSTILFIIFFCSFFVELVTPYNPFDPSSLSLMDAFTPPSWTEDGLAKFILGTDGQGRDMLSTILYGCRISLIVGFSAIIFSLILGVGLGLTAGFFGGKYEMIVMRLTDVQLTCLLYTSP
;
A
#
# COMPACT_ATOMS: atom_id res chain seq x y z
N MET A 1 17.92 -6.57 44.25
CA MET A 1 17.00 -7.01 43.17
C MET A 1 16.24 -5.79 42.72
N ASP A 2 16.85 -4.99 41.82
CA ASP A 2 16.24 -3.77 41.29
C ASP A 2 15.30 -4.13 40.14
N ASN A 3 14.03 -4.08 40.45
CA ASN A 3 12.96 -4.21 39.45
C ASN A 3 12.78 -2.85 38.76
N LYS A 4 13.72 -2.47 37.86
CA LYS A 4 13.49 -1.37 36.92
C LYS A 4 12.45 -1.82 35.91
N SER A 5 11.22 -1.34 36.10
CA SER A 5 10.19 -1.37 35.08
C SER A 5 10.66 -0.50 33.90
N PHE A 6 11.40 -1.11 32.96
CA PHE A 6 11.76 -0.45 31.71
C PHE A 6 10.48 -0.05 30.98
N SER A 7 10.32 1.25 30.76
CA SER A 7 9.26 1.78 29.91
C SER A 7 9.33 1.11 28.55
N THR A 8 8.17 0.79 27.99
CA THR A 8 8.04 0.15 26.65
C THR A 8 8.86 0.89 25.58
N TRP A 9 9.04 2.20 25.76
CA TRP A 9 9.83 3.08 24.89
C TRP A 9 11.35 2.81 24.99
N GLU A 10 11.86 2.47 26.15
CA GLU A 10 13.28 2.12 26.31
C GLU A 10 13.61 0.76 25.69
N ARG A 11 12.68 -0.20 25.76
CA ARG A 11 12.81 -1.50 25.07
C ARG A 11 12.84 -1.38 23.55
N ILE A 12 12.10 -0.43 22.99
CA ILE A 12 12.09 -0.19 21.53
C ILE A 12 13.42 0.46 21.10
N LYS A 13 13.96 1.34 21.93
CA LYS A 13 15.22 2.06 21.66
C LYS A 13 16.47 1.19 21.80
N ASP A 14 16.42 0.19 22.69
CA ASP A 14 17.47 -0.84 22.88
C ASP A 14 17.31 -2.05 21.94
N SER A 15 16.30 -2.03 21.07
CA SER A 15 16.12 -3.09 20.08
C SER A 15 17.22 -2.98 19.02
N ASP A 16 17.91 -4.10 18.76
CA ASP A 16 18.89 -4.23 17.67
C ASP A 16 18.33 -3.81 16.32
N ILE A 17 17.01 -3.93 16.16
CA ILE A 17 16.26 -3.50 14.96
C ILE A 17 16.33 -2.00 14.80
N TYR A 18 16.12 -1.21 15.87
CA TYR A 18 16.15 0.25 15.84
C TYR A 18 17.56 0.78 15.52
N HIS A 19 18.56 0.16 16.14
CA HIS A 19 19.96 0.54 15.93
C HIS A 19 20.45 0.16 14.52
N SER A 20 20.04 -1.01 14.03
CA SER A 20 20.31 -1.46 12.66
C SER A 20 19.62 -0.59 11.61
N PHE A 21 18.39 -0.13 11.88
CA PHE A 21 17.63 0.74 10.99
C PHE A 21 18.27 2.12 10.85
N ILE A 22 18.71 2.74 11.97
CA ILE A 22 19.34 4.08 11.94
C ILE A 22 20.72 4.02 11.29
N ASN A 23 21.45 2.93 11.44
CA ASN A 23 22.78 2.79 10.86
C ASN A 23 22.79 2.43 9.37
N SER A 24 21.62 2.12 8.78
CA SER A 24 21.55 1.84 7.35
C SER A 24 20.94 3.03 6.59
N PRO A 25 21.73 3.82 5.85
CA PRO A 25 21.23 4.97 5.09
C PRO A 25 20.19 4.58 4.04
N THR A 26 20.33 3.38 3.48
CA THR A 26 19.36 2.83 2.51
C THR A 26 17.98 2.62 3.12
N ALA A 27 17.91 2.11 4.37
CA ALA A 27 16.64 1.89 5.06
C ALA A 27 15.95 3.21 5.39
N ILE A 28 16.71 4.23 5.81
CA ILE A 28 16.17 5.55 6.12
C ILE A 28 15.59 6.21 4.85
N VAL A 29 16.35 6.20 3.75
CA VAL A 29 15.90 6.79 2.48
C VAL A 29 14.65 6.09 1.97
N SER A 30 14.65 4.76 1.93
CA SER A 30 13.50 3.97 1.47
C SER A 30 12.27 4.19 2.33
N SER A 31 12.42 4.22 3.65
CA SER A 31 11.32 4.49 4.59
C SER A 31 10.77 5.90 4.43
N THR A 32 11.61 6.89 4.21
CA THR A 32 11.20 8.28 4.00
C THR A 32 10.40 8.41 2.70
N ILE A 33 10.87 7.81 1.60
CA ILE A 33 10.16 7.81 0.32
C ILE A 33 8.80 7.12 0.47
N LEU A 34 8.76 5.95 1.11
CA LEU A 34 7.52 5.22 1.35
C LEU A 34 6.53 6.05 2.17
N PHE A 35 7.02 6.72 3.21
CA PHE A 35 6.19 7.56 4.08
C PHE A 35 5.61 8.75 3.31
N ILE A 36 6.40 9.40 2.45
CA ILE A 36 5.95 10.50 1.61
C ILE A 36 4.86 10.03 0.65
N ILE A 37 5.07 8.90 -0.04
CA ILE A 37 4.07 8.34 -0.97
C ILE A 37 2.78 8.00 -0.23
N PHE A 38 2.89 7.35 0.93
CA PHE A 38 1.74 6.99 1.76
C PHE A 38 0.97 8.22 2.22
N PHE A 39 1.68 9.25 2.70
CA PHE A 39 1.08 10.49 3.16
C PHE A 39 0.40 11.25 2.02
N CYS A 40 1.07 11.42 0.89
CA CYS A 40 0.49 12.08 -0.29
C CYS A 40 -0.73 11.33 -0.84
N SER A 41 -0.70 10.00 -0.80
CA SER A 41 -1.82 9.16 -1.25
C SER A 41 -3.04 9.25 -0.31
N PHE A 42 -2.79 9.35 1.02
CA PHE A 42 -3.87 9.49 2.00
C PHE A 42 -4.52 10.87 1.94
N PHE A 43 -3.71 11.91 1.78
CA PHE A 43 -4.15 13.31 1.70
C PHE A 43 -4.24 13.81 0.24
N VAL A 44 -4.57 12.95 -0.70
CA VAL A 44 -4.60 13.28 -2.13
C VAL A 44 -5.51 14.48 -2.44
N GLU A 45 -6.61 14.64 -1.74
CA GLU A 45 -7.55 15.77 -1.91
C GLU A 45 -6.94 17.14 -1.55
N LEU A 46 -5.93 17.15 -0.66
CA LEU A 46 -5.19 18.37 -0.34
C LEU A 46 -4.04 18.64 -1.31
N VAL A 47 -3.44 17.57 -1.87
CA VAL A 47 -2.28 17.66 -2.74
C VAL A 47 -2.68 17.98 -4.17
N THR A 48 -3.82 17.42 -4.63
CA THR A 48 -4.31 17.60 -6.00
C THR A 48 -5.76 18.07 -5.99
N PRO A 49 -6.03 19.28 -6.54
CA PRO A 49 -7.39 19.81 -6.63
C PRO A 49 -8.25 19.13 -7.71
N TYR A 50 -7.63 18.29 -8.55
CA TYR A 50 -8.30 17.64 -9.68
C TYR A 50 -8.62 16.19 -9.36
N ASN A 51 -9.92 15.85 -9.41
CA ASN A 51 -10.36 14.47 -9.30
C ASN A 51 -10.37 13.82 -10.70
N PRO A 52 -9.47 12.88 -11.00
CA PRO A 52 -9.38 12.25 -12.33
C PRO A 52 -10.59 11.37 -12.68
N PHE A 53 -11.45 11.07 -11.71
CA PHE A 53 -12.67 10.27 -11.91
C PHE A 53 -13.93 11.12 -12.12
N ASP A 54 -13.82 12.44 -11.99
CA ASP A 54 -14.93 13.35 -12.25
C ASP A 54 -14.98 13.70 -13.74
N PRO A 55 -16.06 13.34 -14.47
CA PRO A 55 -16.20 13.66 -15.89
C PRO A 55 -16.13 15.17 -16.19
N SER A 56 -16.49 16.01 -15.22
CA SER A 56 -16.45 17.47 -15.37
C SER A 56 -15.03 18.05 -15.40
N SER A 57 -14.05 17.31 -14.87
CA SER A 57 -12.64 17.69 -14.86
C SER A 57 -11.89 17.27 -16.13
N LEU A 58 -12.53 16.50 -17.01
CA LEU A 58 -11.98 16.00 -18.26
C LEU A 58 -12.04 17.07 -19.34
N SER A 59 -10.90 17.47 -19.88
CA SER A 59 -10.79 18.38 -21.01
C SER A 59 -10.03 17.70 -22.14
N LEU A 60 -10.77 17.27 -23.16
CA LEU A 60 -10.16 16.70 -24.37
C LEU A 60 -9.25 17.72 -25.10
N MET A 61 -9.43 19.00 -24.85
CA MET A 61 -8.58 20.05 -25.40
C MET A 61 -7.19 20.07 -24.76
N ASP A 62 -7.08 19.59 -23.53
CA ASP A 62 -5.81 19.50 -22.78
C ASP A 62 -5.17 18.12 -22.91
N ALA A 63 -5.68 17.25 -23.82
CA ALA A 63 -5.14 15.92 -24.03
C ALA A 63 -3.69 16.00 -24.56
N PHE A 64 -2.84 15.11 -24.06
CA PHE A 64 -1.42 15.02 -24.42
C PHE A 64 -0.61 16.29 -24.13
N THR A 65 -1.03 17.11 -23.17
CA THR A 65 -0.24 18.25 -22.73
C THR A 65 1.05 17.76 -22.08
N PRO A 66 2.22 18.24 -22.55
CA PRO A 66 3.50 17.82 -21.98
C PRO A 66 3.70 18.34 -20.56
N PRO A 67 4.67 17.77 -19.80
CA PRO A 67 4.97 18.19 -18.43
C PRO A 67 5.36 19.69 -18.33
N SER A 68 5.07 20.30 -17.18
CA SER A 68 5.26 21.73 -16.92
C SER A 68 6.70 22.25 -17.11
N TRP A 69 7.69 21.39 -17.10
CA TRP A 69 9.10 21.76 -17.34
C TRP A 69 9.49 21.80 -18.82
N THR A 70 8.56 21.55 -19.73
CA THR A 70 8.77 21.61 -21.18
C THR A 70 8.29 22.96 -21.71
N GLU A 71 8.82 23.43 -22.86
CA GLU A 71 8.46 24.73 -23.45
C GLU A 71 6.95 24.86 -23.76
N ASP A 72 6.30 23.75 -24.13
CA ASP A 72 4.85 23.68 -24.38
C ASP A 72 4.02 23.21 -23.18
N GLY A 73 4.67 23.06 -21.99
CA GLY A 73 4.02 22.58 -20.78
C GLY A 73 3.15 23.62 -20.11
N LEU A 74 1.96 23.23 -19.65
CA LEU A 74 1.10 24.09 -18.84
C LEU A 74 1.49 23.94 -17.36
N ALA A 75 1.72 25.08 -16.68
CA ALA A 75 2.02 25.11 -15.24
C ALA A 75 0.93 24.46 -14.36
N LYS A 76 -0.26 24.29 -14.93
CA LYS A 76 -1.40 23.61 -14.29
C LYS A 76 -1.17 22.11 -14.09
N PHE A 77 -0.45 21.45 -15.01
CA PHE A 77 -0.24 20.01 -15.02
C PHE A 77 1.25 19.69 -14.83
N ILE A 78 1.65 19.36 -13.60
CA ILE A 78 3.05 19.14 -13.25
C ILE A 78 3.66 18.01 -14.09
N LEU A 79 3.01 16.87 -14.18
CA LEU A 79 3.44 15.70 -14.96
C LEU A 79 2.81 15.61 -16.37
N GLY A 80 2.05 16.64 -16.76
CA GLY A 80 1.29 16.62 -17.99
C GLY A 80 -0.03 15.86 -17.86
N THR A 81 -0.67 15.62 -19.03
CA THR A 81 -1.96 14.94 -19.12
C THR A 81 -1.89 13.68 -19.98
N ASP A 82 -2.84 12.78 -19.76
CA ASP A 82 -3.01 11.58 -20.58
C ASP A 82 -3.82 11.86 -21.87
N GLY A 83 -4.11 10.82 -22.65
CA GLY A 83 -4.89 10.93 -23.87
C GLY A 83 -6.36 11.33 -23.66
N GLN A 84 -6.82 11.39 -22.42
CA GLN A 84 -8.17 11.83 -22.03
C GLN A 84 -8.17 13.21 -21.37
N GLY A 85 -7.02 13.88 -21.30
CA GLY A 85 -6.85 15.18 -20.65
C GLY A 85 -6.88 15.10 -19.10
N ARG A 86 -6.61 13.92 -18.52
CA ARG A 86 -6.51 13.75 -17.06
C ARG A 86 -5.14 14.16 -16.59
N ASP A 87 -5.06 14.86 -15.47
CA ASP A 87 -3.79 15.12 -14.81
C ASP A 87 -3.12 13.82 -14.35
N MET A 88 -1.92 13.56 -14.85
CA MET A 88 -1.19 12.32 -14.56
C MET A 88 -0.79 12.21 -13.09
N LEU A 89 -0.42 13.32 -12.44
CA LEU A 89 -0.06 13.33 -11.02
C LEU A 89 -1.26 12.92 -10.16
N SER A 90 -2.40 13.53 -10.40
CA SER A 90 -3.66 13.20 -9.71
C SER A 90 -4.04 11.73 -9.93
N THR A 91 -3.94 11.25 -11.16
CA THR A 91 -4.28 9.85 -11.49
C THR A 91 -3.39 8.86 -10.74
N ILE A 92 -2.08 9.12 -10.65
CA ILE A 92 -1.14 8.26 -9.92
C ILE A 92 -1.47 8.26 -8.41
N LEU A 93 -1.68 9.42 -7.81
CA LEU A 93 -1.95 9.53 -6.38
C LEU A 93 -3.29 8.89 -5.98
N TYR A 94 -4.35 9.11 -6.77
CA TYR A 94 -5.63 8.45 -6.57
C TYR A 94 -5.54 6.93 -6.78
N GLY A 95 -4.77 6.48 -7.78
CA GLY A 95 -4.47 5.06 -8.00
C GLY A 95 -3.75 4.43 -6.81
N CYS A 96 -2.73 5.11 -6.26
CA CYS A 96 -2.06 4.68 -5.04
C CYS A 96 -3.02 4.59 -3.84
N ARG A 97 -3.91 5.56 -3.65
CA ARG A 97 -4.92 5.54 -2.59
C ARG A 97 -5.82 4.31 -2.70
N ILE A 98 -6.36 4.04 -3.89
CA ILE A 98 -7.20 2.86 -4.13
C ILE A 98 -6.43 1.58 -3.85
N SER A 99 -5.19 1.48 -4.34
CA SER A 99 -4.33 0.31 -4.11
C SER A 99 -4.05 0.08 -2.63
N LEU A 100 -3.80 1.14 -1.86
CA LEU A 100 -3.60 1.04 -0.42
C LEU A 100 -4.87 0.57 0.30
N ILE A 101 -6.04 1.16 -0.01
CA ILE A 101 -7.31 0.77 0.60
C ILE A 101 -7.62 -0.70 0.30
N VAL A 102 -7.51 -1.11 -0.95
CA VAL A 102 -7.75 -2.51 -1.36
C VAL A 102 -6.74 -3.45 -0.71
N GLY A 103 -5.45 -3.08 -0.71
CA GLY A 103 -4.39 -3.89 -0.10
C GLY A 103 -4.60 -4.09 1.40
N PHE A 104 -4.87 -3.02 2.16
CA PHE A 104 -5.16 -3.11 3.59
C PHE A 104 -6.42 -3.92 3.87
N SER A 105 -7.49 -3.70 3.09
CA SER A 105 -8.73 -4.46 3.25
C SER A 105 -8.51 -5.96 2.99
N ALA A 106 -7.75 -6.30 1.96
CA ALA A 106 -7.41 -7.68 1.64
C ALA A 106 -6.58 -8.33 2.76
N ILE A 107 -5.58 -7.61 3.33
CA ILE A 107 -4.77 -8.12 4.44
C ILE A 107 -5.62 -8.38 5.67
N ILE A 108 -6.47 -7.43 6.07
CA ILE A 108 -7.35 -7.58 7.24
C ILE A 108 -8.30 -8.77 7.03
N PHE A 109 -8.93 -8.87 5.87
CA PHE A 109 -9.83 -9.97 5.54
C PHE A 109 -9.12 -11.33 5.55
N SER A 110 -7.95 -11.41 4.93
CA SER A 110 -7.12 -12.61 4.91
C SER A 110 -6.65 -13.02 6.31
N LEU A 111 -6.29 -12.05 7.16
CA LEU A 111 -5.86 -12.31 8.54
C LEU A 111 -7.02 -12.85 9.38
N ILE A 112 -8.20 -12.24 9.29
CA ILE A 112 -9.40 -12.73 10.02
C ILE A 112 -9.76 -14.14 9.60
N LEU A 113 -9.81 -14.41 8.30
CA LEU A 113 -10.15 -15.75 7.79
C LEU A 113 -9.02 -16.75 8.09
N GLY A 114 -7.77 -16.41 7.83
CA GLY A 114 -6.64 -17.31 8.00
C GLY A 114 -6.42 -17.70 9.47
N VAL A 115 -6.38 -16.70 10.36
CA VAL A 115 -6.23 -16.95 11.80
C VAL A 115 -7.48 -17.63 12.36
N GLY A 116 -8.67 -17.20 11.95
CA GLY A 116 -9.94 -17.81 12.39
C GLY A 116 -10.04 -19.29 12.02
N LEU A 117 -9.81 -19.61 10.74
CA LEU A 117 -9.83 -21.01 10.26
C LEU A 117 -8.68 -21.83 10.85
N GLY A 118 -7.47 -21.25 10.96
CA GLY A 118 -6.33 -21.93 11.56
C GLY A 118 -6.53 -22.27 13.03
N LEU A 119 -7.02 -21.33 13.84
CA LEU A 119 -7.30 -21.56 15.26
C LEU A 119 -8.42 -22.56 15.47
N THR A 120 -9.50 -22.45 14.70
CA THR A 120 -10.63 -23.40 14.81
C THR A 120 -10.20 -24.80 14.36
N ALA A 121 -9.41 -24.93 13.31
CA ALA A 121 -8.87 -26.21 12.86
C ALA A 121 -7.96 -26.85 13.94
N GLY A 122 -7.08 -26.08 14.54
CA GLY A 122 -6.21 -26.55 15.61
C GLY A 122 -6.96 -26.91 16.89
N PHE A 123 -8.07 -26.19 17.22
CA PHE A 123 -8.85 -26.45 18.42
C PHE A 123 -9.75 -27.69 18.30
N PHE A 124 -10.47 -27.82 17.18
CA PHE A 124 -11.40 -28.95 16.99
C PHE A 124 -10.70 -30.23 16.51
N GLY A 125 -9.60 -30.11 15.79
CA GLY A 125 -8.84 -31.24 15.28
C GLY A 125 -9.59 -32.18 14.36
N GLY A 126 -9.04 -33.36 14.13
CA GLY A 126 -9.74 -34.50 13.48
C GLY A 126 -10.18 -34.21 12.05
N LYS A 127 -11.47 -34.51 11.77
CA LYS A 127 -12.01 -34.38 10.41
C LYS A 127 -12.10 -32.93 9.93
N TYR A 128 -12.32 -31.99 10.84
CA TYR A 128 -12.40 -30.56 10.50
C TYR A 128 -11.02 -30.02 10.07
N GLU A 129 -9.98 -30.33 10.83
CA GLU A 129 -8.60 -30.01 10.49
C GLU A 129 -8.23 -30.58 9.12
N MET A 130 -8.58 -31.85 8.86
CA MET A 130 -8.31 -32.50 7.58
C MET A 130 -8.96 -31.76 6.39
N ILE A 131 -10.20 -31.29 6.56
CA ILE A 131 -10.93 -30.56 5.50
C ILE A 131 -10.25 -29.21 5.24
N VAL A 132 -9.94 -28.45 6.29
CA VAL A 132 -9.30 -27.15 6.17
C VAL A 132 -7.92 -27.26 5.50
N MET A 133 -7.10 -28.24 5.93
CA MET A 133 -5.79 -28.50 5.32
C MET A 133 -5.90 -28.90 3.85
N ARG A 134 -6.85 -29.78 3.50
CA ARG A 134 -7.08 -30.19 2.10
C ARG A 134 -7.49 -29.02 1.22
N LEU A 135 -8.35 -28.12 1.75
CA LEU A 135 -8.75 -26.91 1.01
C LEU A 135 -7.56 -25.99 0.75
N THR A 136 -6.70 -25.82 1.74
CA THR A 136 -5.48 -25.03 1.62
C THR A 136 -4.51 -25.62 0.59
N ASP A 137 -4.31 -26.94 0.61
CA ASP A 137 -3.47 -27.65 -0.34
C ASP A 137 -3.96 -27.48 -1.79
N VAL A 138 -5.26 -27.58 -2.00
CA VAL A 138 -5.88 -27.35 -3.32
C VAL A 138 -5.64 -25.93 -3.81
N GLN A 139 -5.80 -24.93 -2.93
CA GLN A 139 -5.55 -23.52 -3.29
C GLN A 139 -4.08 -23.27 -3.63
N LEU A 140 -3.15 -23.80 -2.83
CA LEU A 140 -1.71 -23.66 -3.09
C LEU A 140 -1.31 -24.35 -4.40
N THR A 141 -1.84 -25.54 -4.66
CA THR A 141 -1.58 -26.28 -5.90
C THR A 141 -2.13 -25.53 -7.12
N CYS A 142 -3.35 -25.01 -7.03
CA CYS A 142 -3.95 -24.23 -8.11
C CYS A 142 -3.11 -22.97 -8.41
N LEU A 143 -2.64 -22.25 -7.39
CA LEU A 143 -1.79 -21.07 -7.54
C LEU A 143 -0.47 -21.42 -8.25
N LEU A 144 0.16 -22.54 -7.86
CA LEU A 144 1.44 -22.98 -8.42
C LEU A 144 1.33 -23.34 -9.91
N TYR A 145 0.21 -23.93 -10.33
CA TYR A 145 -0.03 -24.30 -11.73
C TYR A 145 -0.51 -23.14 -12.60
N THR A 146 -1.03 -22.07 -12.01
CA THR A 146 -1.54 -20.90 -12.74
C THR A 146 -0.48 -19.81 -12.93
N SER A 147 0.63 -19.89 -12.18
CA SER A 147 1.77 -18.96 -12.35
C SER A 147 2.61 -19.43 -13.56
N PRO A 148 2.69 -18.63 -14.67
CA PRO A 148 3.51 -18.94 -15.83
C PRO A 148 5.01 -18.90 -15.53
#